data_9f4eb4ec55856f7c8f6c8e32696c9856
#
_entry.id   9f4eb4ec55856f7c8f6c8e32696c9856
#
_cell.length_a   1.000
_cell.length_b   1.000
_cell.length_c   1.000
_cell.angle_alpha   90.00
_cell.angle_beta   90.00
_cell.angle_gamma   90.00
#
_symmetry.space_group_name_H-M   'P 1'
#
loop_
_entity.id
_entity.type
_entity.pdbx_description
1 polymer ?
#
loop_
_entity_poly.entity_id
_entity_poly.type
_entity_poly.pdbx_seq_one_letter_code
_entity_poly.pdbx_strand_id
1 'polypeptide(L)'
;VMSAGNGNLSFYYCYEEGIAEKISTVPFSHSIVMPEYVVLLSADCENAVILQSDAVSYFKEQFFTVLQASLPLLNTVDTASLLSVFIQLSSETSRSYMLELQPCLTAFVDEEIIQNVINKSLPAAQQQLLTATLLRQCSNLKRISDFISVFSKRGLDDFVEKGIVYQVPLELYQPPCLQDRIKMLQRLIDANETGAKKFYMIKDTHFHPVFEIFTYNSSVLFSLTDSLASDASICILKENTIIDSFQAFLRHAVSHDLTYSIEETTSIFKEAVSRLKAQCDNI
;
A
#
# COMPACT_ATOMS: atom_id res chain seq x y z
N VAL A 1 5.91 -0.81 11.85
CA VAL A 1 5.64 -1.53 10.59
C VAL A 1 6.91 -2.14 10.02
N MET A 2 8.01 -1.34 9.89
CA MET A 2 9.30 -1.86 9.38
C MET A 2 9.83 -3.08 10.14
N SER A 3 9.73 -3.07 11.49
CA SER A 3 10.18 -4.20 12.30
C SER A 3 9.27 -5.43 12.21
N ALA A 4 7.99 -5.25 11.91
CA ALA A 4 7.06 -6.36 11.77
C ALA A 4 7.35 -7.21 10.52
N GLY A 5 7.81 -6.59 9.43
CA GLY A 5 8.17 -7.29 8.20
C GLY A 5 9.36 -8.25 8.36
N ASN A 6 10.21 -8.03 9.35
CA ASN A 6 11.36 -8.88 9.64
C ASN A 6 11.08 -10.00 10.66
N GLY A 7 9.81 -10.21 11.06
CA GLY A 7 9.42 -11.26 12.01
C GLY A 7 9.82 -11.02 13.47
N ASN A 8 10.45 -9.87 13.78
CA ASN A 8 10.96 -9.57 15.12
C ASN A 8 9.94 -8.82 16.02
N LEU A 9 8.83 -8.35 15.43
CA LEU A 9 7.80 -7.58 16.13
C LEU A 9 6.42 -7.97 15.61
N SER A 10 5.50 -8.29 16.54
CA SER A 10 4.11 -8.60 16.21
C SER A 10 3.19 -7.62 16.93
N PHE A 11 2.19 -7.13 16.24
CA PHE A 11 1.18 -6.23 16.77
C PHE A 11 -0.14 -6.95 16.86
N TYR A 12 -0.82 -6.75 18.00
CA TYR A 12 -2.14 -7.32 18.28
C TYR A 12 -3.08 -6.24 18.78
N TYR A 13 -4.38 -6.45 18.61
CA TYR A 13 -5.43 -5.60 19.17
C TYR A 13 -6.56 -6.46 19.75
N CYS A 14 -7.29 -5.90 20.72
CA CYS A 14 -8.41 -6.57 21.35
C CYS A 14 -9.50 -5.56 21.68
N TYR A 15 -10.76 -5.90 21.36
CA TYR A 15 -11.95 -5.12 21.70
C TYR A 15 -12.90 -5.86 22.64
N GLU A 16 -12.47 -6.97 23.24
CA GLU A 16 -13.35 -7.77 24.05
C GLU A 16 -13.75 -7.03 25.34
N GLU A 17 -15.06 -6.78 25.51
CA GLU A 17 -15.63 -6.27 26.74
C GLU A 17 -15.33 -7.24 27.89
N GLY A 18 -14.83 -6.73 29.02
CA GLY A 18 -14.45 -7.53 30.19
C GLY A 18 -12.97 -7.89 30.30
N ILE A 19 -12.15 -7.77 29.24
CA ILE A 19 -10.69 -7.80 29.40
C ILE A 19 -10.22 -6.55 30.14
N ALA A 20 -10.79 -5.40 29.84
CA ALA A 20 -10.52 -4.16 30.58
C ALA A 20 -10.79 -4.30 32.09
N GLU A 21 -11.84 -5.02 32.49
CA GLU A 21 -12.14 -5.27 33.88
C GLU A 21 -11.12 -6.22 34.53
N LYS A 22 -10.61 -7.20 33.79
CA LYS A 22 -9.58 -8.13 34.29
C LYS A 22 -8.19 -7.48 34.41
N ILE A 23 -7.93 -6.46 33.61
CA ILE A 23 -6.64 -5.73 33.56
C ILE A 23 -6.68 -4.45 34.41
N SER A 24 -7.87 -3.91 34.68
CA SER A 24 -8.07 -2.56 35.26
C SER A 24 -7.73 -2.41 36.75
N THR A 25 -7.15 -3.42 37.37
CA THR A 25 -6.70 -3.32 38.77
C THR A 25 -5.36 -2.63 38.95
N VAL A 26 -4.71 -2.20 37.86
CA VAL A 26 -3.41 -1.54 37.89
C VAL A 26 -3.55 -0.07 37.48
N PRO A 27 -3.08 0.89 38.30
CA PRO A 27 -3.17 2.32 38.01
C PRO A 27 -2.25 2.79 36.87
N PHE A 28 -1.65 1.86 36.15
CA PHE A 28 -0.73 2.12 35.05
C PHE A 28 -1.36 1.69 33.72
N SER A 29 -1.35 2.61 32.75
CA SER A 29 -1.98 2.38 31.45
C SER A 29 -1.13 1.52 30.51
N HIS A 30 0.17 1.40 30.76
CA HIS A 30 1.08 0.68 29.91
C HIS A 30 1.97 -0.25 30.75
N SER A 31 2.30 -1.41 30.18
CA SER A 31 3.25 -2.34 30.78
C SER A 31 4.21 -2.91 29.75
N ILE A 32 5.48 -3.05 30.12
CA ILE A 32 6.50 -3.75 29.34
C ILE A 32 6.91 -4.97 30.16
N VAL A 33 6.58 -6.15 29.67
CA VAL A 33 6.88 -7.43 30.35
C VAL A 33 8.16 -8.01 29.75
N MET A 34 9.16 -8.19 30.58
CA MET A 34 10.47 -8.75 30.23
C MET A 34 10.71 -10.07 30.97
N PRO A 35 11.76 -10.84 30.61
CA PRO A 35 12.03 -12.12 31.30
C PRO A 35 12.19 -12.01 32.82
N GLU A 36 12.83 -10.95 33.31
CA GLU A 36 13.24 -10.79 34.73
C GLU A 36 12.54 -9.64 35.45
N TYR A 37 11.88 -8.73 34.76
CA TYR A 37 11.18 -7.60 35.36
C TYR A 37 10.02 -7.10 34.48
N VAL A 38 9.16 -6.31 35.10
CA VAL A 38 8.06 -5.60 34.44
C VAL A 38 8.22 -4.13 34.69
N VAL A 39 8.11 -3.34 33.63
CA VAL A 39 8.04 -1.89 33.71
C VAL A 39 6.59 -1.46 33.53
N LEU A 40 6.04 -0.77 34.53
CA LEU A 40 4.72 -0.17 34.47
C LEU A 40 4.87 1.31 34.24
N LEU A 41 4.13 1.88 33.26
CA LEU A 41 4.20 3.27 32.88
C LEU A 41 2.86 3.96 33.12
N SER A 42 2.90 5.19 33.62
CA SER A 42 1.72 6.07 33.68
C SER A 42 1.21 6.40 32.27
N ALA A 43 -0.03 6.90 32.15
CA ALA A 43 -0.65 7.22 30.87
C ALA A 43 0.14 8.27 30.05
N ASP A 44 0.78 9.20 30.73
CA ASP A 44 1.66 10.22 30.15
C ASP A 44 3.11 9.74 29.92
N CYS A 45 3.43 8.51 30.35
CA CYS A 45 4.79 7.95 30.34
C CYS A 45 5.85 8.74 31.14
N GLU A 46 5.44 9.65 32.02
CA GLU A 46 6.38 10.44 32.84
C GLU A 46 6.84 9.71 34.09
N ASN A 47 6.06 8.69 34.56
CA ASN A 47 6.37 7.90 35.72
C ASN A 47 6.46 6.41 35.36
N ALA A 48 7.45 5.74 35.97
CA ALA A 48 7.66 4.31 35.79
C ALA A 48 7.91 3.61 37.13
N VAL A 49 7.36 2.39 37.25
CA VAL A 49 7.65 1.48 38.37
C VAL A 49 8.22 0.20 37.79
N ILE A 50 9.34 -0.26 38.37
CA ILE A 50 9.99 -1.52 37.99
C ILE A 50 9.68 -2.57 39.09
N LEU A 51 9.11 -3.69 38.66
CA LEU A 51 8.77 -4.82 39.53
C LEU A 51 9.61 -6.04 39.12
N GLN A 52 9.92 -6.88 40.10
CA GLN A 52 10.72 -8.08 39.92
C GLN A 52 10.05 -9.30 40.59
N SER A 53 10.66 -10.46 40.43
CA SER A 53 10.26 -11.73 41.11
C SER A 53 8.83 -12.14 40.76
N ASP A 54 7.98 -12.38 41.73
CA ASP A 54 6.63 -12.95 41.60
C ASP A 54 5.71 -12.08 40.75
N ALA A 55 5.93 -10.75 40.74
CA ALA A 55 5.19 -9.82 39.88
C ALA A 55 5.37 -10.15 38.40
N VAL A 56 6.56 -10.60 38.00
CA VAL A 56 6.84 -10.93 36.56
C VAL A 56 5.93 -12.09 36.12
N SER A 57 5.78 -13.13 36.93
CA SER A 57 4.91 -14.28 36.61
C SER A 57 3.45 -13.84 36.45
N TYR A 58 2.95 -13.02 37.39
CA TYR A 58 1.60 -12.47 37.33
C TYR A 58 1.36 -11.67 36.05
N PHE A 59 2.23 -10.74 35.70
CA PHE A 59 2.08 -9.92 34.50
C PHE A 59 2.26 -10.73 33.20
N LYS A 60 3.08 -11.78 33.19
CA LYS A 60 3.16 -12.72 32.06
C LYS A 60 1.85 -13.46 31.85
N GLU A 61 1.22 -13.95 32.87
CA GLU A 61 -0.10 -14.63 32.80
C GLU A 61 -1.17 -13.66 32.26
N GLN A 62 -1.19 -12.41 32.76
CA GLN A 62 -2.10 -11.38 32.26
C GLN A 62 -1.83 -11.08 30.78
N PHE A 63 -0.57 -10.90 30.38
CA PHE A 63 -0.19 -10.68 28.99
C PHE A 63 -0.66 -11.82 28.07
N PHE A 64 -0.43 -13.08 28.46
CA PHE A 64 -0.88 -14.22 27.67
C PHE A 64 -2.41 -14.33 27.60
N THR A 65 -3.12 -13.99 28.68
CA THR A 65 -4.59 -13.95 28.69
C THR A 65 -5.11 -12.93 27.65
N VAL A 66 -4.53 -11.73 27.62
CA VAL A 66 -4.87 -10.70 26.64
C VAL A 66 -4.50 -11.14 25.23
N LEU A 67 -3.29 -11.70 25.05
CA LEU A 67 -2.80 -12.16 23.76
C LEU A 67 -3.70 -13.24 23.15
N GLN A 68 -4.19 -14.20 23.96
CA GLN A 68 -5.12 -15.24 23.50
C GLN A 68 -6.46 -14.71 23.01
N ALA A 69 -6.92 -13.57 23.56
CA ALA A 69 -8.15 -12.89 23.14
C ALA A 69 -7.91 -11.83 22.06
N SER A 70 -6.67 -11.61 21.68
CA SER A 70 -6.28 -10.59 20.73
C SER A 70 -6.21 -11.12 19.31
N LEU A 71 -6.44 -10.25 18.34
CA LEU A 71 -6.26 -10.50 16.92
C LEU A 71 -4.97 -9.88 16.42
N PRO A 72 -4.25 -10.50 15.49
CA PRO A 72 -3.09 -9.87 14.88
C PRO A 72 -3.52 -8.61 14.11
N LEU A 73 -2.86 -7.50 14.41
CA LEU A 73 -3.12 -6.23 13.73
C LEU A 73 -2.56 -6.22 12.31
N LEU A 74 -1.38 -6.81 12.12
CA LEU A 74 -0.69 -6.88 10.84
C LEU A 74 -0.52 -8.35 10.42
N ASN A 75 -0.87 -8.64 9.17
CA ASN A 75 -0.60 -9.90 8.53
C ASN A 75 0.41 -9.68 7.41
N THR A 76 1.53 -10.38 7.43
CA THR A 76 2.52 -10.32 6.36
C THR A 76 2.04 -11.11 5.15
N VAL A 77 2.39 -10.61 3.95
CA VAL A 77 2.10 -11.24 2.68
C VAL A 77 3.41 -11.50 1.97
N ASP A 78 3.61 -12.72 1.50
CA ASP A 78 4.76 -13.02 0.65
C ASP A 78 4.58 -12.43 -0.76
N THR A 79 5.69 -12.13 -1.41
CA THR A 79 5.70 -11.50 -2.74
C THR A 79 5.01 -12.35 -3.80
N ALA A 80 5.06 -13.69 -3.68
CA ALA A 80 4.42 -14.58 -4.65
C ALA A 80 2.89 -14.53 -4.56
N SER A 81 2.34 -14.26 -3.37
CA SER A 81 0.91 -14.13 -3.12
C SER A 81 0.37 -12.72 -3.41
N LEU A 82 1.23 -11.72 -3.58
CA LEU A 82 0.86 -10.31 -3.65
C LEU A 82 -0.21 -10.02 -4.70
N LEU A 83 -0.01 -10.51 -5.92
CA LEU A 83 -0.96 -10.26 -7.02
C LEU A 83 -2.34 -10.87 -6.75
N SER A 84 -2.40 -12.06 -6.14
CA SER A 84 -3.67 -12.68 -5.76
C SER A 84 -4.37 -11.90 -4.64
N VAL A 85 -3.61 -11.36 -3.70
CA VAL A 85 -4.12 -10.48 -2.63
C VAL A 85 -4.68 -9.19 -3.23
N PHE A 86 -3.97 -8.52 -4.11
CA PHE A 86 -4.50 -7.33 -4.81
C PHE A 86 -5.80 -7.62 -5.56
N ILE A 87 -5.89 -8.75 -6.25
CA ILE A 87 -7.11 -9.16 -6.96
C ILE A 87 -8.26 -9.38 -5.98
N GLN A 88 -8.01 -10.08 -4.89
CA GLN A 88 -9.03 -10.32 -3.88
C GLN A 88 -9.53 -9.00 -3.29
N LEU A 89 -8.64 -8.15 -2.79
CA LEU A 89 -9.00 -6.89 -2.16
C LEU A 89 -9.73 -5.95 -3.13
N SER A 90 -9.29 -5.85 -4.37
CA SER A 90 -9.93 -5.01 -5.39
C SER A 90 -11.27 -5.55 -5.87
N SER A 91 -11.54 -6.87 -5.76
CA SER A 91 -12.80 -7.47 -6.20
C SER A 91 -13.97 -7.14 -5.29
N GLU A 92 -13.71 -6.84 -4.02
CA GLU A 92 -14.71 -6.65 -2.97
C GLU A 92 -14.86 -5.17 -2.58
N THR A 93 -14.19 -4.26 -3.29
CA THR A 93 -14.17 -2.86 -2.91
C THR A 93 -14.85 -1.94 -3.91
N SER A 94 -15.58 -0.95 -3.39
CA SER A 94 -16.13 0.17 -4.17
C SER A 94 -15.33 1.46 -4.02
N ARG A 95 -14.44 1.51 -3.02
CA ARG A 95 -13.59 2.65 -2.68
C ARG A 95 -12.14 2.19 -2.54
N SER A 96 -11.22 2.94 -3.13
CA SER A 96 -9.79 2.70 -2.97
C SER A 96 -9.02 4.01 -3.06
N TYR A 97 -8.21 4.30 -2.05
CA TYR A 97 -7.29 5.44 -2.04
C TYR A 97 -5.88 4.90 -1.89
N MET A 98 -4.99 5.40 -2.72
CA MET A 98 -3.63 4.89 -2.84
C MET A 98 -2.62 6.03 -2.69
N LEU A 99 -1.56 5.76 -1.95
CA LEU A 99 -0.33 6.54 -1.93
C LEU A 99 0.77 5.63 -2.46
N GLU A 100 1.31 5.94 -3.62
CA GLU A 100 2.18 5.04 -4.36
C GLU A 100 3.34 5.79 -5.01
N LEU A 101 4.38 5.06 -5.35
CA LEU A 101 5.51 5.65 -6.05
C LEU A 101 5.10 6.15 -7.44
N GLN A 102 4.32 5.34 -8.18
CA GLN A 102 3.81 5.64 -9.52
C GLN A 102 2.30 5.84 -9.51
N PRO A 103 1.72 6.58 -10.48
CA PRO A 103 0.27 6.54 -10.65
C PRO A 103 -0.19 5.10 -10.95
N CYS A 104 -1.35 4.72 -10.44
CA CYS A 104 -1.92 3.39 -10.66
C CYS A 104 -2.15 3.11 -12.17
N LEU A 105 -1.12 2.61 -12.83
CA LEU A 105 -1.15 2.33 -14.27
C LEU A 105 -1.99 1.10 -14.61
N THR A 106 -2.10 0.15 -13.69
CA THR A 106 -2.76 -1.15 -13.91
C THR A 106 -4.21 -1.02 -14.31
N ALA A 107 -4.94 0.01 -13.84
CA ALA A 107 -6.33 0.25 -14.23
C ALA A 107 -6.51 0.58 -15.72
N PHE A 108 -5.44 0.93 -16.42
CA PHE A 108 -5.45 1.50 -17.77
C PHE A 108 -4.76 0.64 -18.82
N VAL A 109 -4.36 -0.57 -18.48
CA VAL A 109 -3.88 -1.55 -19.47
C VAL A 109 -5.06 -2.30 -20.09
N ASP A 110 -4.91 -2.70 -21.33
CA ASP A 110 -5.80 -3.61 -22.04
C ASP A 110 -5.02 -4.87 -22.44
N GLU A 111 -5.72 -5.81 -23.08
CA GLU A 111 -5.12 -7.08 -23.47
C GLU A 111 -3.93 -6.89 -24.42
N GLU A 112 -4.00 -5.93 -25.36
CA GLU A 112 -2.90 -5.62 -26.29
C GLU A 112 -1.65 -5.18 -25.52
N ILE A 113 -1.80 -4.21 -24.61
CA ILE A 113 -0.68 -3.70 -23.80
C ILE A 113 -0.14 -4.83 -22.90
N ILE A 114 -1.02 -5.60 -22.25
CA ILE A 114 -0.60 -6.72 -21.39
C ILE A 114 0.21 -7.74 -22.20
N GLN A 115 -0.26 -8.10 -23.38
CA GLN A 115 0.48 -9.03 -24.25
C GLN A 115 1.82 -8.46 -24.69
N ASN A 116 1.94 -7.16 -24.93
CA ASN A 116 3.19 -6.53 -25.28
C ASN A 116 4.20 -6.51 -24.14
N VAL A 117 3.74 -6.31 -22.90
CA VAL A 117 4.62 -6.14 -21.74
C VAL A 117 4.97 -7.43 -21.01
N ILE A 118 4.22 -8.50 -21.18
CA ILE A 118 4.57 -9.79 -20.55
C ILE A 118 5.91 -10.30 -21.10
N ASN A 119 6.78 -10.73 -20.18
CA ASN A 119 8.07 -11.30 -20.55
C ASN A 119 7.88 -12.57 -21.40
N LYS A 120 8.33 -12.51 -22.64
CA LYS A 120 8.18 -13.61 -23.63
C LYS A 120 9.06 -14.84 -23.35
N SER A 121 10.04 -14.72 -22.45
CA SER A 121 10.86 -15.86 -22.02
C SER A 121 10.12 -16.78 -21.01
N LEU A 122 9.00 -16.35 -20.45
CA LEU A 122 8.19 -17.16 -19.57
C LEU A 122 7.53 -18.31 -20.34
N PRO A 123 7.31 -19.49 -19.71
CA PRO A 123 6.52 -20.57 -20.30
C PRO A 123 5.12 -20.11 -20.71
N ALA A 124 4.59 -20.61 -21.82
CA ALA A 124 3.30 -20.17 -22.38
C ALA A 124 2.15 -20.23 -21.37
N ALA A 125 2.09 -21.26 -20.53
CA ALA A 125 1.09 -21.40 -19.48
C ALA A 125 1.20 -20.27 -18.43
N GLN A 126 2.40 -19.84 -18.07
CA GLN A 126 2.60 -18.72 -17.15
C GLN A 126 2.21 -17.38 -17.80
N GLN A 127 2.55 -17.17 -19.08
CA GLN A 127 2.11 -15.98 -19.82
C GLN A 127 0.58 -15.88 -19.85
N GLN A 128 -0.12 -16.98 -20.13
CA GLN A 128 -1.59 -17.02 -20.13
C GLN A 128 -2.19 -16.72 -18.74
N LEU A 129 -1.64 -17.34 -17.70
CA LEU A 129 -2.08 -17.12 -16.32
C LEU A 129 -1.88 -15.65 -15.92
N LEU A 130 -0.71 -15.09 -16.20
CA LEU A 130 -0.39 -13.69 -15.87
C LEU A 130 -1.29 -12.72 -16.65
N THR A 131 -1.55 -12.98 -17.95
CA THR A 131 -2.49 -12.20 -18.76
C THR A 131 -3.88 -12.18 -18.13
N ALA A 132 -4.44 -13.36 -17.82
CA ALA A 132 -5.76 -13.47 -17.22
C ALA A 132 -5.84 -12.77 -15.85
N THR A 133 -4.77 -12.89 -15.07
CA THR A 133 -4.65 -12.28 -13.74
C THR A 133 -4.63 -10.75 -13.82
N LEU A 134 -3.83 -10.18 -14.72
CA LEU A 134 -3.75 -8.73 -14.93
C LEU A 134 -5.05 -8.18 -15.52
N LEU A 135 -5.69 -8.86 -16.46
CA LEU A 135 -6.99 -8.45 -16.99
C LEU A 135 -8.06 -8.43 -15.89
N ARG A 136 -8.05 -9.41 -14.99
CA ARG A 136 -8.96 -9.45 -13.85
C ARG A 136 -8.71 -8.27 -12.92
N GLN A 137 -7.45 -7.98 -12.59
CA GLN A 137 -7.08 -6.82 -11.77
C GLN A 137 -7.53 -5.50 -12.41
N CYS A 138 -7.28 -5.29 -13.71
CA CYS A 138 -7.77 -4.13 -14.46
C CYS A 138 -9.29 -3.99 -14.39
N SER A 139 -10.01 -5.10 -14.60
CA SER A 139 -11.48 -5.11 -14.52
C SER A 139 -11.97 -4.73 -13.14
N ASN A 140 -11.34 -5.23 -12.07
CA ASN A 140 -11.68 -4.87 -10.70
C ASN A 140 -11.47 -3.38 -10.45
N LEU A 141 -10.28 -2.86 -10.77
CA LEU A 141 -9.95 -1.45 -10.57
C LEU A 141 -10.87 -0.50 -11.35
N LYS A 142 -11.28 -0.88 -12.56
CA LYS A 142 -12.26 -0.09 -13.35
C LYS A 142 -13.60 0.05 -12.65
N ARG A 143 -14.05 -0.96 -11.90
CA ARG A 143 -15.33 -0.95 -11.18
C ARG A 143 -15.33 -0.12 -9.90
N ILE A 144 -14.18 0.20 -9.34
CA ILE A 144 -14.08 1.04 -8.14
C ILE A 144 -14.59 2.44 -8.50
N SER A 145 -15.67 2.87 -7.87
CA SER A 145 -16.32 4.16 -8.18
C SER A 145 -15.67 5.35 -7.49
N ASP A 146 -15.16 5.15 -6.27
CA ASP A 146 -14.49 6.19 -5.47
C ASP A 146 -12.99 5.86 -5.40
N PHE A 147 -12.22 6.46 -6.31
CA PHE A 147 -10.83 6.12 -6.53
C PHE A 147 -9.93 7.37 -6.50
N ILE A 148 -8.90 7.32 -5.67
CA ILE A 148 -7.84 8.33 -5.59
C ILE A 148 -6.48 7.63 -5.65
N SER A 149 -5.60 8.08 -6.53
CA SER A 149 -4.18 7.71 -6.58
C SER A 149 -3.35 8.96 -6.35
N VAL A 150 -2.58 8.96 -5.27
CA VAL A 150 -1.56 9.99 -4.97
C VAL A 150 -0.21 9.39 -5.27
N PHE A 151 0.59 10.04 -6.10
CA PHE A 151 1.84 9.47 -6.60
C PHE A 151 2.98 10.50 -6.64
N SER A 152 4.22 10.01 -6.75
CA SER A 152 5.41 10.85 -6.80
C SER A 152 5.82 11.23 -8.22
N LYS A 153 6.47 12.38 -8.35
CA LYS A 153 7.10 12.81 -9.61
C LYS A 153 8.14 11.81 -10.09
N ARG A 154 8.96 11.27 -9.18
CA ARG A 154 10.01 10.30 -9.49
C ARG A 154 9.43 9.06 -10.17
N GLY A 155 8.36 8.49 -9.63
CA GLY A 155 7.73 7.30 -10.22
C GLY A 155 7.16 7.56 -11.60
N LEU A 156 6.58 8.74 -11.85
CA LEU A 156 6.14 9.14 -13.17
C LEU A 156 7.32 9.27 -14.15
N ASP A 157 8.40 9.92 -13.73
CA ASP A 157 9.60 10.09 -14.57
C ASP A 157 10.26 8.74 -14.91
N ASP A 158 10.38 7.82 -13.95
CA ASP A 158 10.90 6.46 -14.21
C ASP A 158 10.03 5.68 -15.20
N PHE A 159 8.70 5.84 -15.14
CA PHE A 159 7.81 5.26 -16.16
C PHE A 159 8.01 5.90 -17.54
N VAL A 160 8.07 7.22 -17.59
CA VAL A 160 8.21 7.98 -18.85
C VAL A 160 9.56 7.69 -19.52
N GLU A 161 10.64 7.70 -18.74
CA GLU A 161 12.00 7.57 -19.31
C GLU A 161 12.40 6.11 -19.58
N LYS A 162 12.05 5.20 -18.67
CA LYS A 162 12.54 3.82 -18.66
C LYS A 162 11.45 2.77 -18.90
N GLY A 163 10.17 3.14 -18.78
CA GLY A 163 9.05 2.18 -18.82
C GLY A 163 8.99 1.29 -17.59
N ILE A 164 9.57 1.70 -16.46
CA ILE A 164 9.53 0.89 -15.23
C ILE A 164 8.11 0.91 -14.67
N VAL A 165 7.59 -0.27 -14.31
CA VAL A 165 6.31 -0.45 -13.62
C VAL A 165 6.60 -1.13 -12.28
N TYR A 166 6.61 -0.35 -11.19
CA TYR A 166 7.04 -0.82 -9.87
C TYR A 166 6.12 -1.89 -9.25
N GLN A 167 4.86 -1.93 -9.67
CA GLN A 167 3.87 -2.90 -9.14
C GLN A 167 4.01 -4.31 -9.71
N VAL A 168 4.89 -4.52 -10.68
CA VAL A 168 5.10 -5.82 -11.33
C VAL A 168 6.58 -6.19 -11.26
N PRO A 169 6.94 -7.38 -10.73
CA PRO A 169 8.33 -7.86 -10.74
C PRO A 169 8.94 -7.86 -12.14
N LEU A 170 10.18 -7.39 -12.26
CA LEU A 170 10.88 -7.23 -13.55
C LEU A 170 11.01 -8.55 -14.32
N GLU A 171 11.05 -9.68 -13.61
CA GLU A 171 11.14 -11.02 -14.20
C GLU A 171 9.87 -11.39 -14.98
N LEU A 172 8.73 -10.78 -14.63
CA LEU A 172 7.42 -11.09 -15.20
C LEU A 172 7.06 -10.22 -16.39
N TYR A 173 7.71 -9.07 -16.57
CA TYR A 173 7.37 -8.15 -17.63
C TYR A 173 8.61 -7.55 -18.30
N GLN A 174 8.40 -6.98 -19.50
CA GLN A 174 9.35 -6.10 -20.18
C GLN A 174 8.77 -4.68 -20.23
N PRO A 175 9.61 -3.65 -20.17
CA PRO A 175 9.14 -2.26 -20.21
C PRO A 175 8.23 -2.00 -21.42
N PRO A 176 7.07 -1.33 -21.24
CA PRO A 176 6.19 -0.98 -22.33
C PRO A 176 6.91 -0.09 -23.34
N CYS A 177 6.63 -0.30 -24.61
CA CYS A 177 7.17 0.54 -25.67
C CYS A 177 6.66 1.98 -25.56
N LEU A 178 7.30 2.91 -26.28
CA LEU A 178 6.91 4.34 -26.24
C LEU A 178 5.42 4.56 -26.52
N GLN A 179 4.89 3.84 -27.51
CA GLN A 179 3.49 3.97 -27.91
C GLN A 179 2.53 3.45 -26.83
N ASP A 180 2.87 2.35 -26.16
CA ASP A 180 2.07 1.81 -25.05
C ASP A 180 2.11 2.77 -23.86
N ARG A 181 3.28 3.35 -23.54
CA ARG A 181 3.40 4.39 -22.50
C ARG A 181 2.54 5.61 -22.80
N ILE A 182 2.53 6.07 -24.05
CA ILE A 182 1.66 7.17 -24.49
C ILE A 182 0.18 6.80 -24.31
N LYS A 183 -0.24 5.60 -24.76
CA LYS A 183 -1.62 5.12 -24.58
C LYS A 183 -2.03 5.09 -23.11
N MET A 184 -1.16 4.57 -22.24
CA MET A 184 -1.43 4.48 -20.80
C MET A 184 -1.59 5.87 -20.18
N LEU A 185 -0.67 6.81 -20.44
CA LEU A 185 -0.78 8.18 -19.92
C LEU A 185 -1.99 8.92 -20.48
N GLN A 186 -2.34 8.73 -21.75
CA GLN A 186 -3.55 9.34 -22.32
C GLN A 186 -4.80 8.90 -21.57
N ARG A 187 -4.89 7.64 -21.18
CA ARG A 187 -6.01 7.12 -20.38
C ARG A 187 -6.05 7.69 -18.96
N LEU A 188 -4.90 8.01 -18.34
CA LEU A 188 -4.86 8.75 -17.08
C LEU A 188 -5.41 10.17 -17.24
N ILE A 189 -5.03 10.85 -18.33
CA ILE A 189 -5.55 12.18 -18.68
C ILE A 189 -7.08 12.10 -18.83
N ASP A 190 -7.57 11.18 -19.65
CA ASP A 190 -9.01 11.00 -19.90
C ASP A 190 -9.77 10.71 -18.60
N ALA A 191 -9.19 9.91 -17.71
CA ALA A 191 -9.79 9.56 -16.41
C ALA A 191 -9.90 10.78 -15.48
N ASN A 192 -8.86 11.62 -15.42
CA ASN A 192 -8.89 12.88 -14.67
C ASN A 192 -9.90 13.87 -15.26
N GLU A 193 -9.89 14.07 -16.58
CA GLU A 193 -10.77 15.02 -17.26
C GLU A 193 -12.26 14.65 -17.15
N THR A 194 -12.55 13.35 -17.17
CA THR A 194 -13.93 12.85 -16.97
C THR A 194 -14.35 12.71 -15.51
N GLY A 195 -13.39 12.79 -14.58
CA GLY A 195 -13.62 12.52 -13.15
C GLY A 195 -13.89 11.05 -12.81
N ALA A 196 -13.69 10.13 -13.77
CA ALA A 196 -13.90 8.70 -13.57
C ALA A 196 -12.94 8.11 -12.53
N LYS A 197 -11.73 8.60 -12.46
CA LYS A 197 -10.69 8.31 -11.47
C LYS A 197 -9.92 9.59 -11.20
N LYS A 198 -9.33 9.72 -10.01
CA LYS A 198 -8.63 10.94 -9.61
C LYS A 198 -7.17 10.64 -9.34
N PHE A 199 -6.29 11.29 -10.06
CA PHE A 199 -4.84 11.18 -9.91
C PHE A 199 -4.27 12.51 -9.48
N TYR A 200 -3.47 12.49 -8.40
CA TYR A 200 -2.84 13.65 -7.83
C TYR A 200 -1.34 13.42 -7.68
N MET A 201 -0.51 14.28 -8.24
CA MET A 201 0.93 14.22 -8.00
C MET A 201 1.26 14.97 -6.70
N ILE A 202 2.06 14.37 -5.85
CA ILE A 202 2.53 15.00 -4.60
C ILE A 202 3.52 16.12 -4.93
N LYS A 203 3.38 17.28 -4.25
CA LYS A 203 4.27 18.44 -4.46
C LYS A 203 5.63 18.26 -3.82
N ASP A 204 5.72 17.46 -2.77
CA ASP A 204 6.87 17.43 -1.90
C ASP A 204 7.84 16.30 -2.23
N THR A 205 9.12 16.60 -2.02
CA THR A 205 10.23 15.67 -2.09
C THR A 205 10.36 14.79 -0.83
N HIS A 206 9.56 15.04 0.20
CA HIS A 206 9.61 14.32 1.49
C HIS A 206 8.87 12.97 1.47
N PHE A 207 8.19 12.65 0.39
CA PHE A 207 7.62 11.31 0.24
C PHE A 207 8.75 10.27 0.13
N HIS A 208 8.77 9.34 1.09
CA HIS A 208 9.78 8.28 1.08
C HIS A 208 9.45 7.29 -0.04
N PRO A 209 10.31 7.14 -1.05
CA PRO A 209 9.97 6.44 -2.30
C PRO A 209 9.74 4.92 -2.17
N VAL A 210 9.90 4.38 -0.97
CA VAL A 210 9.74 2.94 -0.69
C VAL A 210 8.49 2.61 0.12
N PHE A 211 7.67 3.60 0.47
CA PHE A 211 6.48 3.39 1.28
C PHE A 211 5.22 3.61 0.44
N GLU A 212 4.43 2.56 0.28
CA GLU A 212 3.15 2.60 -0.44
C GLU A 212 2.01 2.18 0.48
N ILE A 213 0.86 2.82 0.32
CA ILE A 213 -0.38 2.54 1.06
C ILE A 213 -1.49 2.32 0.04
N PHE A 214 -2.18 1.20 0.16
CA PHE A 214 -3.37 0.90 -0.64
C PHE A 214 -4.53 0.67 0.32
N THR A 215 -5.52 1.56 0.32
CA THR A 215 -6.71 1.39 1.15
C THR A 215 -7.84 0.80 0.33
N TYR A 216 -8.57 -0.14 0.93
CA TYR A 216 -9.76 -0.76 0.41
C TYR A 216 -10.91 -0.63 1.42
N ASN A 217 -12.11 -1.10 1.10
CA ASN A 217 -13.24 -1.00 2.03
C ASN A 217 -12.95 -1.61 3.41
N SER A 218 -12.26 -2.75 3.45
CA SER A 218 -12.09 -3.58 4.66
C SER A 218 -10.63 -3.85 5.01
N SER A 219 -9.68 -3.17 4.37
CA SER A 219 -8.25 -3.40 4.62
C SER A 219 -7.38 -2.23 4.16
N VAL A 220 -6.21 -2.12 4.78
CA VAL A 220 -5.09 -1.33 4.26
C VAL A 220 -3.94 -2.27 3.99
N LEU A 221 -3.36 -2.16 2.83
CA LEU A 221 -2.12 -2.85 2.47
C LEU A 221 -0.99 -1.81 2.50
N PHE A 222 0.07 -2.16 3.21
CA PHE A 222 1.33 -1.41 3.22
C PHE A 222 2.37 -2.19 2.46
N SER A 223 3.06 -1.51 1.57
CA SER A 223 4.23 -2.05 0.90
C SER A 223 5.45 -1.19 1.23
N LEU A 224 6.53 -1.85 1.62
CA LEU A 224 7.85 -1.26 1.76
C LEU A 224 8.71 -1.92 0.71
N THR A 225 8.88 -1.24 -0.41
CA THR A 225 9.69 -1.72 -1.50
C THR A 225 10.97 -0.89 -1.56
N ASP A 226 12.10 -1.48 -1.22
CA ASP A 226 13.38 -0.89 -1.61
C ASP A 226 13.60 -1.21 -3.08
N SER A 227 13.05 -0.34 -3.93
CA SER A 227 13.19 -0.29 -5.39
C SER A 227 13.71 -1.58 -6.04
N LEU A 228 12.83 -2.40 -6.58
CA LEU A 228 13.17 -3.58 -7.42
C LEU A 228 13.81 -4.78 -6.68
N ALA A 229 14.00 -4.74 -5.37
CA ALA A 229 14.50 -5.87 -4.62
C ALA A 229 13.39 -6.88 -4.32
N SER A 230 13.72 -8.16 -4.35
CA SER A 230 12.84 -9.30 -4.06
C SER A 230 12.28 -9.33 -2.63
N ASP A 231 12.66 -8.40 -1.76
CA ASP A 231 12.39 -8.40 -0.33
C ASP A 231 11.38 -7.33 0.10
N ALA A 232 10.32 -7.13 -0.69
CA ALA A 232 9.23 -6.25 -0.29
C ALA A 232 8.56 -6.77 0.98
N SER A 233 8.60 -5.97 2.05
CA SER A 233 7.80 -6.25 3.25
C SER A 233 6.38 -5.74 3.03
N ILE A 234 5.43 -6.66 2.86
CA ILE A 234 4.03 -6.35 2.60
C ILE A 234 3.20 -6.78 3.80
N CYS A 235 2.41 -5.85 4.32
CA CYS A 235 1.55 -6.09 5.47
C CYS A 235 0.11 -5.68 5.16
N ILE A 236 -0.85 -6.49 5.60
CA ILE A 236 -2.28 -6.18 5.55
C ILE A 236 -2.78 -5.90 6.96
N LEU A 237 -3.54 -4.83 7.09
CA LEU A 237 -4.24 -4.42 8.29
C LEU A 237 -5.75 -4.45 8.02
N LYS A 238 -6.54 -5.00 8.96
CA LYS A 238 -7.99 -5.18 8.81
C LYS A 238 -8.82 -4.54 9.94
N GLU A 239 -8.21 -3.66 10.74
CA GLU A 239 -8.91 -2.95 11.80
C GLU A 239 -9.60 -1.69 11.24
N ASN A 240 -10.93 -1.58 11.43
CA ASN A 240 -11.77 -0.58 10.74
C ASN A 240 -11.42 0.86 11.10
N THR A 241 -11.17 1.17 12.38
CA THR A 241 -10.86 2.55 12.81
C THR A 241 -9.56 3.05 12.18
N ILE A 242 -8.59 2.16 12.04
CA ILE A 242 -7.31 2.49 11.39
C ILE A 242 -7.48 2.62 9.88
N ILE A 243 -8.30 1.76 9.25
CA ILE A 243 -8.64 1.86 7.82
C ILE A 243 -9.27 3.21 7.53
N ASP A 244 -10.28 3.61 8.31
CA ASP A 244 -10.96 4.90 8.17
C ASP A 244 -9.99 6.09 8.36
N SER A 245 -9.05 5.97 9.30
CA SER A 245 -8.01 6.98 9.55
C SER A 245 -7.08 7.15 8.35
N PHE A 246 -6.63 6.06 7.70
CA PHE A 246 -5.83 6.14 6.49
C PHE A 246 -6.60 6.69 5.30
N GLN A 247 -7.85 6.31 5.14
CA GLN A 247 -8.72 6.87 4.10
C GLN A 247 -8.97 8.37 4.32
N ALA A 248 -9.18 8.79 5.57
CA ALA A 248 -9.33 10.20 5.92
C ALA A 248 -8.04 10.98 5.65
N PHE A 249 -6.88 10.42 6.02
CA PHE A 249 -5.57 11.01 5.74
C PHE A 249 -5.35 11.24 4.23
N LEU A 250 -5.60 10.25 3.40
CA LEU A 250 -5.42 10.38 1.94
C LEU A 250 -6.38 11.38 1.31
N ARG A 251 -7.63 11.44 1.78
CA ARG A 251 -8.58 12.50 1.36
C ARG A 251 -8.12 13.89 1.81
N HIS A 252 -7.56 13.99 3.03
CA HIS A 252 -7.01 15.25 3.53
C HIS A 252 -5.79 15.68 2.70
N ALA A 253 -4.90 14.77 2.37
CA ALA A 253 -3.70 15.05 1.58
C ALA A 253 -4.02 15.72 0.23
N VAL A 254 -5.11 15.30 -0.44
CA VAL A 254 -5.52 15.89 -1.74
C VAL A 254 -6.30 17.19 -1.59
N SER A 255 -6.83 17.51 -0.40
CA SER A 255 -7.58 18.75 -0.14
C SER A 255 -6.74 19.87 0.49
N HIS A 256 -5.52 19.62 0.95
CA HIS A 256 -4.71 20.53 1.77
C HIS A 256 -3.31 20.82 1.18
N ASP A 257 -3.26 21.16 -0.08
CA ASP A 257 -2.06 21.71 -0.73
C ASP A 257 -0.79 20.82 -0.72
N LEU A 258 -0.91 19.56 -0.28
CA LEU A 258 0.18 18.58 -0.33
C LEU A 258 0.37 17.99 -1.73
N THR A 259 -0.65 18.12 -2.58
CA THR A 259 -0.63 17.63 -3.96
C THR A 259 -0.87 18.78 -4.94
N TYR A 260 -0.47 18.58 -6.18
CA TYR A 260 -0.97 19.39 -7.29
C TYR A 260 -2.47 19.13 -7.49
N SER A 261 -3.21 20.11 -8.01
CA SER A 261 -4.61 19.92 -8.38
C SER A 261 -4.77 18.88 -9.51
N ILE A 262 -6.01 18.45 -9.76
CA ILE A 262 -6.29 17.54 -10.90
C ILE A 262 -5.86 18.19 -12.22
N GLU A 263 -6.14 19.47 -12.40
CA GLU A 263 -5.81 20.22 -13.61
C GLU A 263 -4.29 20.33 -13.78
N GLU A 264 -3.56 20.67 -12.73
CA GLU A 264 -2.08 20.72 -12.74
C GLU A 264 -1.48 19.35 -13.01
N THR A 265 -1.97 18.30 -12.31
CA THR A 265 -1.51 16.92 -12.53
C THR A 265 -1.80 16.45 -13.95
N THR A 266 -2.97 16.81 -14.51
CA THR A 266 -3.32 16.50 -15.90
C THR A 266 -2.41 17.21 -16.88
N SER A 267 -2.02 18.46 -16.60
CA SER A 267 -1.04 19.19 -17.40
C SER A 267 0.32 18.49 -17.40
N ILE A 268 0.77 18.00 -16.24
CA ILE A 268 2.02 17.24 -16.12
C ILE A 268 1.98 15.95 -16.94
N PHE A 269 0.85 15.21 -16.93
CA PHE A 269 0.68 14.05 -17.81
C PHE A 269 0.74 14.43 -19.30
N LYS A 270 0.12 15.54 -19.71
CA LYS A 270 0.19 16.04 -21.10
C LYS A 270 1.61 16.38 -21.52
N GLU A 271 2.38 16.99 -20.65
CA GLU A 271 3.81 17.26 -20.89
C GLU A 271 4.62 15.97 -21.03
N ALA A 272 4.34 14.96 -20.17
CA ALA A 272 4.97 13.65 -20.26
C ALA A 272 4.65 12.93 -21.59
N VAL A 273 3.40 12.98 -22.05
CA VAL A 273 2.98 12.47 -23.37
C VAL A 273 3.72 13.20 -24.50
N SER A 274 3.86 14.52 -24.40
CA SER A 274 4.56 15.31 -25.41
C SER A 274 6.05 14.95 -25.50
N ARG A 275 6.70 14.70 -24.34
CA ARG A 275 8.10 14.22 -24.29
C ARG A 275 8.25 12.85 -24.97
N LEU A 276 7.32 11.92 -24.72
CA LEU A 276 7.34 10.59 -25.33
C LEU A 276 7.11 10.65 -26.85
N LYS A 277 6.19 11.50 -27.32
CA LYS A 277 5.95 11.70 -28.77
C LYS A 277 7.20 12.24 -29.47
N ALA A 278 7.86 13.24 -28.88
CA ALA A 278 9.11 13.78 -29.43
C ALA A 278 10.23 12.72 -29.50
N GLN A 279 10.24 11.73 -28.59
CA GLN A 279 11.16 10.58 -28.68
C GLN A 279 10.81 9.64 -29.85
N CYS A 280 9.51 9.43 -30.13
CA CYS A 280 9.09 8.60 -31.26
C CYS A 280 9.49 9.20 -32.60
N ASP A 281 9.43 10.54 -32.73
CA ASP A 281 9.75 11.25 -33.98
C ASP A 281 11.27 11.28 -34.30
N ASN A 282 12.11 10.94 -33.32
CA ASN A 282 13.56 10.89 -33.44
C ASN A 282 14.14 9.47 -33.65
N ILE A 283 13.29 8.44 -33.74
CA ILE A 283 13.66 7.04 -34.02
C ILE A 283 13.29 6.71 -35.48
#